data_b4d6ba4b1f2e6361f87cf02b2b393484
#
_entry.id   b4d6ba4b1f2e6361f87cf02b2b393484
#
_cell.length_a   1.000
_cell.length_b   1.000
_cell.length_c   1.000
_cell.angle_alpha   90.00
_cell.angle_beta   90.00
_cell.angle_gamma   90.00
#
_symmetry.space_group_name_H-M   'P 1'
#
loop_
_entity.id
_entity.type
_entity.pdbx_description
1 polymer ?
#
loop_
_entity_poly.entity_id
_entity_poly.type
_entity_poly.pdbx_seq_one_letter_code
_entity_poly.pdbx_strand_id
1 'polypeptide(L)'
;MRKMSILHAAGALARAMLLVTWLPLAAAQAAEIRIGFANGSSADYAPAFAAEKLGSFKQAGLDVRLIAFRGGAAAQEALTAGAADIIAYFGPAVALAVSKGVKEKMVATILAGHSGWNLIVPTDSPARSLKDLAGKKIGISTKASTSDMAALWIGEQAGISMTQIPLGAGALIPSLRSHQVDAIVFSALLTMREMLAGRARSLMDVGATMPATMANVYVASEDMLVNRAGELRAALAVIYKTLAYMKANRAWSMSYLKDFAKSDSDELTAALYDGIFPKLSPDGHIETAWIAEGLTLAARAWEVPELAKVKADTLYTNEFHPAAP
;
A
#
# COMPACT_ATOMS: atom_id res chain seq x y z
N MET A 1 -86.33 33.65 53.51
CA MET A 1 -86.68 32.22 53.39
C MET A 1 -85.67 31.59 52.41
N ARG A 2 -84.87 30.56 52.93
CA ARG A 2 -84.40 29.32 52.29
C ARG A 2 -83.55 29.48 51.02
N LYS A 3 -82.50 28.80 50.83
CA LYS A 3 -81.65 27.73 51.42
C LYS A 3 -80.40 27.67 50.50
N MET A 4 -79.22 27.80 50.97
CA MET A 4 -78.23 26.80 51.24
C MET A 4 -78.14 25.61 50.25
N SER A 5 -77.00 25.48 49.56
CA SER A 5 -76.25 24.24 49.26
C SER A 5 -74.98 24.67 48.51
N ILE A 6 -73.89 24.62 49.04
CA ILE A 6 -72.78 23.74 49.41
C ILE A 6 -72.44 22.66 48.32
N LEU A 7 -71.12 22.65 48.00
CA LEU A 7 -70.26 21.61 47.42
C LEU A 7 -70.36 21.37 45.92
N HIS A 8 -69.28 21.23 45.20
CA HIS A 8 -68.08 20.43 45.46
C HIS A 8 -66.87 21.00 44.70
N ALA A 9 -65.75 21.15 45.41
CA ALA A 9 -64.45 21.22 44.82
C ALA A 9 -64.06 19.84 44.36
N ALA A 10 -63.75 19.71 43.09
CA ALA A 10 -63.11 18.48 42.58
C ALA A 10 -61.85 18.91 41.86
N GLY A 11 -60.71 18.58 42.48
CA GLY A 11 -59.40 18.89 41.97
C GLY A 11 -59.08 18.10 40.68
N ALA A 12 -58.70 18.80 39.68
CA ALA A 12 -58.07 18.25 38.51
C ALA A 12 -56.53 18.26 38.74
N LEU A 13 -56.01 17.18 39.27
CA LEU A 13 -54.58 16.87 39.27
C LEU A 13 -54.16 16.60 37.81
N ALA A 14 -53.57 17.59 37.18
CA ALA A 14 -52.87 17.45 35.89
C ALA A 14 -51.66 16.54 36.10
N ARG A 15 -51.76 15.27 35.73
CA ARG A 15 -50.60 14.38 35.53
C ARG A 15 -49.84 14.85 34.31
N ALA A 16 -48.76 15.62 34.52
CA ALA A 16 -47.75 15.86 33.52
C ALA A 16 -46.99 14.55 33.28
N MET A 17 -47.41 13.83 32.23
CA MET A 17 -46.73 12.63 31.75
C MET A 17 -45.50 13.09 30.99
N LEU A 18 -44.34 13.06 31.63
CA LEU A 18 -43.03 13.23 30.97
C LEU A 18 -42.83 12.10 29.96
N LEU A 19 -43.17 12.35 28.71
CA LEU A 19 -42.73 11.56 27.59
C LEU A 19 -41.24 11.75 27.41
N VAL A 20 -40.43 10.93 28.09
CA VAL A 20 -39.02 10.77 27.75
C VAL A 20 -38.98 10.09 26.38
N THR A 21 -38.89 10.88 25.32
CA THR A 21 -38.61 10.40 23.98
C THR A 21 -37.20 9.84 24.01
N TRP A 22 -37.07 8.52 24.05
CA TRP A 22 -35.86 7.83 23.72
C TRP A 22 -35.62 8.10 22.22
N LEU A 23 -34.87 9.13 21.89
CA LEU A 23 -34.25 9.23 20.58
C LEU A 23 -33.24 8.07 20.52
N PRO A 24 -33.37 7.14 19.57
CA PRO A 24 -32.29 6.19 19.34
C PRO A 24 -31.08 7.03 18.98
N LEU A 25 -30.02 6.96 19.79
CA LEU A 25 -28.70 7.42 19.41
C LEU A 25 -28.36 6.56 18.18
N ALA A 26 -28.62 7.06 16.98
CA ALA A 26 -28.11 6.45 15.76
C ALA A 26 -26.61 6.42 15.97
N ALA A 27 -26.07 5.24 16.25
CA ALA A 27 -24.63 5.03 16.25
C ALA A 27 -24.18 5.55 14.90
N ALA A 28 -23.45 6.67 14.87
CA ALA A 28 -22.88 7.21 13.66
C ALA A 28 -22.03 6.05 13.08
N GLN A 29 -22.51 5.46 12.02
CA GLN A 29 -21.79 4.39 11.35
C GLN A 29 -20.48 5.01 10.88
N ALA A 30 -19.35 4.47 11.35
CA ALA A 30 -18.04 4.96 10.94
C ALA A 30 -18.02 5.00 9.41
N ALA A 31 -17.60 6.14 8.86
CA ALA A 31 -17.48 6.26 7.42
C ALA A 31 -16.48 5.23 6.90
N GLU A 32 -16.81 4.54 5.80
CA GLU A 32 -15.94 3.55 5.18
C GLU A 32 -14.56 4.17 4.91
N ILE A 33 -13.49 3.48 5.29
CA ILE A 33 -12.10 3.84 4.98
C ILE A 33 -11.65 2.96 3.80
N ARG A 34 -11.36 3.57 2.68
CA ARG A 34 -10.92 2.88 1.47
C ARG A 34 -9.41 2.90 1.38
N ILE A 35 -8.77 1.73 1.56
CA ILE A 35 -7.32 1.58 1.47
C ILE A 35 -6.98 0.91 0.15
N GLY A 36 -6.33 1.67 -0.74
CA GLY A 36 -5.91 1.23 -2.07
C GLY A 36 -4.49 0.68 -2.10
N PHE A 37 -4.25 -0.35 -2.88
CA PHE A 37 -2.94 -0.95 -3.09
C PHE A 37 -2.58 -0.91 -4.57
N ALA A 38 -1.33 -0.61 -4.88
CA ALA A 38 -0.85 -0.58 -6.27
C ALA A 38 -1.02 -1.92 -7.00
N ASN A 39 -1.13 -3.03 -6.23
CA ASN A 39 -1.51 -4.36 -6.72
C ASN A 39 -1.93 -5.25 -5.54
N GLY A 40 -2.56 -6.39 -5.83
CA GLY A 40 -2.99 -7.35 -4.80
C GLY A 40 -2.00 -8.50 -4.56
N SER A 41 -0.79 -8.44 -5.12
CA SER A 41 0.17 -9.56 -5.12
C SER A 41 1.53 -9.23 -4.52
N SER A 42 1.71 -8.07 -3.89
CA SER A 42 2.95 -7.73 -3.20
C SER A 42 2.92 -8.24 -1.76
N ALA A 43 3.91 -9.03 -1.35
CA ALA A 43 3.94 -9.66 -0.03
C ALA A 43 4.07 -8.64 1.12
N ASP A 44 4.60 -7.47 0.84
CA ASP A 44 4.69 -6.34 1.77
C ASP A 44 3.32 -5.72 2.11
N TYR A 45 2.28 -5.97 1.30
CA TYR A 45 0.90 -5.58 1.60
C TYR A 45 0.14 -6.65 2.42
N ALA A 46 0.69 -7.85 2.55
CA ALA A 46 0.03 -8.96 3.25
C ALA A 46 -0.47 -8.62 4.67
N PRO A 47 0.21 -7.77 5.49
CA PRO A 47 -0.30 -7.41 6.81
C PRO A 47 -1.66 -6.70 6.81
N ALA A 48 -1.94 -5.84 5.82
CA ALA A 48 -3.24 -5.16 5.71
C ALA A 48 -4.36 -6.14 5.35
N PHE A 49 -4.11 -7.04 4.38
CA PHE A 49 -5.07 -8.08 4.00
C PHE A 49 -5.26 -9.14 5.11
N ALA A 50 -4.19 -9.41 5.90
CA ALA A 50 -4.28 -10.26 7.09
C ALA A 50 -5.15 -9.61 8.18
N ALA A 51 -5.04 -8.30 8.38
CA ALA A 51 -5.88 -7.56 9.32
C ALA A 51 -7.38 -7.66 8.96
N GLU A 52 -7.71 -7.60 7.67
CA GLU A 52 -9.07 -7.81 7.18
C GLU A 52 -9.53 -9.25 7.47
N LYS A 53 -8.72 -10.27 7.11
CA LYS A 53 -9.03 -11.69 7.36
C LYS A 53 -9.22 -12.01 8.83
N LEU A 54 -8.44 -11.39 9.71
CA LEU A 54 -8.56 -11.55 11.19
C LEU A 54 -9.73 -10.76 11.78
N GLY A 55 -10.39 -9.89 11.00
CA GLY A 55 -11.43 -8.99 11.49
C GLY A 55 -10.90 -7.88 12.40
N SER A 56 -9.58 -7.61 12.36
CA SER A 56 -8.91 -6.66 13.27
C SER A 56 -9.41 -5.22 13.08
N PHE A 57 -9.74 -4.81 11.86
CA PHE A 57 -10.34 -3.50 11.60
C PHE A 57 -11.71 -3.37 12.29
N LYS A 58 -12.58 -4.37 12.14
CA LYS A 58 -13.90 -4.37 12.81
C LYS A 58 -13.79 -4.38 14.33
N GLN A 59 -12.83 -5.13 14.88
CA GLN A 59 -12.55 -5.13 16.33
C GLN A 59 -12.08 -3.75 16.82
N ALA A 60 -11.44 -2.98 15.97
CA ALA A 60 -11.04 -1.59 16.26
C ALA A 60 -12.17 -0.57 15.98
N GLY A 61 -13.38 -1.01 15.63
CA GLY A 61 -14.50 -0.14 15.31
C GLY A 61 -14.39 0.57 13.95
N LEU A 62 -13.55 0.05 13.05
CA LEU A 62 -13.32 0.63 11.73
C LEU A 62 -14.06 -0.18 10.65
N ASP A 63 -14.73 0.53 9.75
CA ASP A 63 -15.25 -0.02 8.50
C ASP A 63 -14.20 0.23 7.40
N VAL A 64 -13.46 -0.81 7.01
CA VAL A 64 -12.34 -0.72 6.07
C VAL A 64 -12.61 -1.59 4.85
N ARG A 65 -12.39 -1.02 3.69
CA ARG A 65 -12.42 -1.70 2.40
C ARG A 65 -11.06 -1.65 1.74
N LEU A 66 -10.49 -2.82 1.45
CA LEU A 66 -9.22 -2.96 0.73
C LEU A 66 -9.47 -3.06 -0.78
N ILE A 67 -8.74 -2.29 -1.57
CA ILE A 67 -8.92 -2.19 -3.03
C ILE A 67 -7.57 -2.43 -3.70
N ALA A 68 -7.45 -3.47 -4.50
CA ALA A 68 -6.27 -3.73 -5.32
C ALA A 68 -6.44 -3.11 -6.71
N PHE A 69 -5.54 -2.21 -7.09
CA PHE A 69 -5.51 -1.59 -8.41
C PHE A 69 -4.57 -2.34 -9.37
N ARG A 70 -4.60 -1.97 -10.64
CA ARG A 70 -3.74 -2.58 -11.68
C ARG A 70 -2.28 -2.09 -11.65
N GLY A 71 -1.97 -1.05 -10.89
CA GLY A 71 -0.66 -0.43 -10.78
C GLY A 71 -0.72 0.85 -9.98
N GLY A 72 0.45 1.42 -9.66
CA GLY A 72 0.58 2.61 -8.84
C GLY A 72 -0.16 3.84 -9.38
N ALA A 73 -0.12 4.07 -10.70
CA ALA A 73 -0.82 5.21 -11.30
C ALA A 73 -2.35 5.14 -11.05
N ALA A 74 -2.95 3.94 -11.17
CA ALA A 74 -4.38 3.78 -10.92
C ALA A 74 -4.75 3.97 -9.43
N ALA A 75 -3.87 3.58 -8.50
CA ALA A 75 -4.05 3.87 -7.09
C ALA A 75 -3.97 5.38 -6.80
N GLN A 76 -3.01 6.08 -7.42
CA GLN A 76 -2.86 7.53 -7.30
C GLN A 76 -4.07 8.28 -7.87
N GLU A 77 -4.56 7.88 -9.04
CA GLU A 77 -5.78 8.42 -9.63
C GLU A 77 -6.98 8.26 -8.69
N ALA A 78 -7.12 7.08 -8.05
CA ALA A 78 -8.20 6.81 -7.11
C ALA A 78 -8.11 7.71 -5.86
N LEU A 79 -6.91 7.94 -5.31
CA LEU A 79 -6.71 8.86 -4.18
C LEU A 79 -7.07 10.30 -4.58
N THR A 80 -6.57 10.75 -5.72
CA THR A 80 -6.81 12.11 -6.23
C THR A 80 -8.30 12.36 -6.54
N ALA A 81 -9.01 11.34 -7.03
CA ALA A 81 -10.44 11.40 -7.32
C ALA A 81 -11.33 11.19 -6.08
N GLY A 82 -10.75 10.96 -4.90
CA GLY A 82 -11.51 10.63 -3.68
C GLY A 82 -12.18 9.24 -3.72
N ALA A 83 -11.72 8.33 -4.58
CA ALA A 83 -12.17 6.94 -4.62
C ALA A 83 -11.35 6.01 -3.69
N ALA A 84 -10.24 6.50 -3.17
CA ALA A 84 -9.48 5.92 -2.06
C ALA A 84 -9.13 7.02 -1.06
N ASP A 85 -9.02 6.68 0.21
CA ASP A 85 -8.70 7.59 1.32
C ASP A 85 -7.23 7.48 1.72
N ILE A 86 -6.70 6.26 1.64
CA ILE A 86 -5.30 5.90 1.88
C ILE A 86 -4.87 5.01 0.71
N ILE A 87 -3.63 5.16 0.25
CA ILE A 87 -3.04 4.23 -0.71
C ILE A 87 -1.69 3.71 -0.26
N ALA A 88 -1.36 2.48 -0.63
CA ALA A 88 0.00 1.95 -0.55
C ALA A 88 0.69 2.21 -1.89
N TYR A 89 1.72 3.05 -1.88
CA TYR A 89 2.28 3.64 -3.09
C TYR A 89 3.80 3.80 -3.02
N PHE A 90 4.40 4.17 -4.15
CA PHE A 90 5.83 4.42 -4.28
C PHE A 90 6.18 5.84 -3.83
N GLY A 91 7.10 6.00 -2.86
CA GLY A 91 7.42 7.29 -2.26
C GLY A 91 7.80 8.41 -3.26
N PRO A 92 8.74 8.20 -4.20
CA PRO A 92 9.09 9.21 -5.20
C PRO A 92 7.92 9.67 -6.08
N ALA A 93 6.94 8.82 -6.33
CA ALA A 93 5.78 9.18 -7.12
C ALA A 93 4.80 10.11 -6.36
N VAL A 94 4.82 10.09 -5.03
CA VAL A 94 4.10 11.07 -4.19
C VAL A 94 4.63 12.48 -4.47
N ALA A 95 5.95 12.65 -4.58
CA ALA A 95 6.53 13.95 -4.91
C ALA A 95 6.09 14.44 -6.29
N LEU A 96 5.96 13.53 -7.27
CA LEU A 96 5.44 13.87 -8.59
C LEU A 96 3.97 14.30 -8.54
N ALA A 97 3.15 13.66 -7.72
CA ALA A 97 1.75 14.05 -7.53
C ALA A 97 1.63 15.40 -6.81
N VAL A 98 2.38 15.59 -5.73
CA VAL A 98 2.41 16.85 -4.97
C VAL A 98 2.92 18.02 -5.83
N SER A 99 3.92 17.81 -6.67
CA SER A 99 4.41 18.83 -7.60
C SER A 99 3.37 19.28 -8.63
N LYS A 100 2.35 18.43 -8.88
CA LYS A 100 1.18 18.74 -9.72
C LYS A 100 -0.03 19.28 -8.93
N GLY A 101 0.16 19.59 -7.64
CA GLY A 101 -0.85 20.19 -6.79
C GLY A 101 -1.76 19.22 -6.06
N VAL A 102 -1.49 17.91 -6.09
CA VAL A 102 -2.24 16.93 -5.29
C VAL A 102 -1.89 17.13 -3.82
N LYS A 103 -2.94 17.22 -2.99
CA LYS A 103 -2.79 17.42 -1.55
C LYS A 103 -2.84 16.07 -0.83
N GLU A 104 -1.67 15.54 -0.56
CA GLU A 104 -1.46 14.26 0.10
C GLU A 104 -0.14 14.23 0.84
N LYS A 105 0.04 13.30 1.76
CA LYS A 105 1.31 13.05 2.44
C LYS A 105 1.55 11.57 2.65
N MET A 106 2.82 11.18 2.62
CA MET A 106 3.26 9.91 3.16
C MET A 106 3.08 9.93 4.68
N VAL A 107 2.49 8.88 5.24
CA VAL A 107 2.11 8.80 6.66
C VAL A 107 2.72 7.61 7.40
N ALA A 108 3.20 6.60 6.66
CA ALA A 108 3.94 5.48 7.25
C ALA A 108 4.74 4.71 6.21
N THR A 109 5.93 4.21 6.58
CA THR A 109 6.78 3.36 5.75
C THR A 109 6.28 1.92 5.79
N ILE A 110 6.05 1.29 4.65
CA ILE A 110 5.84 -0.16 4.53
C ILE A 110 7.20 -0.84 4.33
N LEU A 111 7.93 -0.41 3.31
CA LEU A 111 9.23 -0.95 2.91
C LEU A 111 10.09 0.16 2.30
N ALA A 112 11.25 0.43 2.90
CA ALA A 112 12.14 1.49 2.43
C ALA A 112 12.94 1.06 1.19
N GLY A 113 13.52 -0.14 1.21
CA GLY A 113 14.28 -0.72 0.11
C GLY A 113 13.40 -1.57 -0.82
N HIS A 114 14.06 -2.32 -1.69
CA HIS A 114 13.41 -3.12 -2.74
C HIS A 114 13.51 -4.63 -2.47
N SER A 115 13.53 -5.07 -1.21
CA SER A 115 13.72 -6.48 -0.85
C SER A 115 12.79 -7.42 -1.62
N GLY A 116 13.39 -8.45 -2.23
CA GLY A 116 12.68 -9.42 -3.05
C GLY A 116 12.32 -8.96 -4.47
N TRP A 117 12.68 -7.75 -4.86
CA TRP A 117 12.51 -7.31 -6.23
C TRP A 117 13.58 -7.91 -7.14
N ASN A 118 13.18 -8.45 -8.27
CA ASN A 118 14.05 -9.09 -9.25
C ASN A 118 13.73 -8.63 -10.66
N LEU A 119 14.80 -8.45 -11.46
CA LEU A 119 14.72 -8.44 -12.91
C LEU A 119 14.82 -9.88 -13.38
N ILE A 120 13.78 -10.40 -13.98
CA ILE A 120 13.74 -11.78 -14.49
C ILE A 120 13.52 -11.84 -15.99
N VAL A 121 14.07 -12.89 -16.58
CA VAL A 121 13.85 -13.28 -17.98
C VAL A 121 13.34 -14.71 -18.05
N PRO A 122 12.67 -15.14 -19.13
CA PRO A 122 12.34 -16.54 -19.35
C PRO A 122 13.58 -17.43 -19.26
N THR A 123 13.43 -18.67 -18.81
CA THR A 123 14.56 -19.61 -18.68
C THR A 123 15.27 -19.87 -20.01
N ASP A 124 14.53 -19.89 -21.11
CA ASP A 124 15.03 -20.07 -22.49
C ASP A 124 15.57 -18.78 -23.12
N SER A 125 15.45 -17.64 -22.45
CA SER A 125 16.01 -16.36 -22.94
C SER A 125 17.51 -16.47 -23.20
N PRO A 126 18.03 -15.95 -24.32
CA PRO A 126 19.47 -15.91 -24.62
C PRO A 126 20.22 -14.88 -23.73
N ALA A 127 19.53 -13.91 -23.12
CA ALA A 127 20.16 -12.87 -22.29
C ALA A 127 20.85 -13.51 -21.07
N ARG A 128 22.14 -13.24 -20.86
CA ARG A 128 22.95 -13.72 -19.72
C ARG A 128 23.45 -12.59 -18.83
N SER A 129 23.38 -11.36 -19.31
CA SER A 129 23.79 -10.15 -18.62
C SER A 129 22.78 -9.04 -18.84
N LEU A 130 22.89 -7.95 -18.07
CA LEU A 130 22.06 -6.75 -18.28
C LEU A 130 22.29 -6.14 -19.66
N LYS A 131 23.52 -6.20 -20.19
CA LYS A 131 23.86 -5.65 -21.52
C LYS A 131 23.10 -6.32 -22.66
N ASP A 132 22.70 -7.57 -22.50
CA ASP A 132 21.93 -8.32 -23.50
C ASP A 132 20.47 -7.81 -23.61
N LEU A 133 20.04 -6.97 -22.68
CA LEU A 133 18.75 -6.30 -22.69
C LEU A 133 18.74 -4.96 -23.46
N ALA A 134 19.86 -4.57 -24.09
CA ALA A 134 19.91 -3.37 -24.91
C ALA A 134 18.86 -3.41 -26.05
N GLY A 135 18.00 -2.39 -26.12
CA GLY A 135 16.89 -2.31 -27.08
C GLY A 135 15.72 -3.28 -26.84
N LYS A 136 15.77 -4.08 -25.79
CA LYS A 136 14.74 -5.07 -25.45
C LYS A 136 13.53 -4.45 -24.75
N LYS A 137 12.41 -5.16 -24.79
CA LYS A 137 11.16 -4.76 -24.12
C LYS A 137 11.16 -5.26 -22.68
N ILE A 138 11.00 -4.34 -21.73
CA ILE A 138 10.85 -4.68 -20.31
C ILE A 138 9.42 -4.38 -19.85
N GLY A 139 8.73 -5.38 -19.31
CA GLY A 139 7.40 -5.20 -18.73
C GLY A 139 7.47 -4.50 -17.37
N ILE A 140 6.66 -3.47 -17.21
CA ILE A 140 6.46 -2.73 -15.96
C ILE A 140 4.97 -2.68 -15.61
N SER A 141 4.63 -2.41 -14.35
CA SER A 141 3.22 -2.28 -13.98
C SER A 141 2.59 -1.02 -14.59
N THR A 142 3.12 0.14 -14.26
CA THR A 142 2.69 1.45 -14.79
C THR A 142 3.87 2.40 -14.86
N LYS A 143 3.76 3.45 -15.63
CA LYS A 143 4.72 4.57 -15.55
C LYS A 143 4.68 5.21 -14.17
N ALA A 144 5.79 5.82 -13.77
CA ALA A 144 5.99 6.42 -12.44
C ALA A 144 5.71 5.46 -11.27
N SER A 145 5.92 4.16 -11.45
CA SER A 145 5.85 3.13 -10.40
C SER A 145 7.23 2.64 -9.98
N THR A 146 7.28 1.85 -8.92
CA THR A 146 8.52 1.18 -8.48
C THR A 146 9.16 0.35 -9.61
N SER A 147 8.36 -0.38 -10.41
CA SER A 147 8.89 -1.17 -11.53
C SER A 147 9.41 -0.31 -12.69
N ASP A 148 8.80 0.84 -12.93
CA ASP A 148 9.29 1.82 -13.92
C ASP A 148 10.64 2.40 -13.48
N MET A 149 10.72 2.85 -12.22
CA MET A 149 11.96 3.37 -11.65
C MET A 149 13.08 2.33 -11.67
N ALA A 150 12.79 1.10 -11.25
CA ALA A 150 13.77 0.03 -11.24
C ALA A 150 14.28 -0.29 -12.67
N ALA A 151 13.40 -0.32 -13.67
CA ALA A 151 13.79 -0.55 -15.06
C ALA A 151 14.70 0.56 -15.60
N LEU A 152 14.39 1.84 -15.31
CA LEU A 152 15.21 2.98 -15.70
C LEU A 152 16.57 2.96 -15.01
N TRP A 153 16.57 2.72 -13.69
CA TRP A 153 17.80 2.61 -12.91
C TRP A 153 18.71 1.45 -13.41
N ILE A 154 18.13 0.27 -13.72
CA ILE A 154 18.87 -0.86 -14.28
C ILE A 154 19.50 -0.47 -15.63
N GLY A 155 18.76 0.20 -16.49
CA GLY A 155 19.27 0.69 -17.77
C GLY A 155 20.46 1.65 -17.60
N GLU A 156 20.34 2.59 -16.66
CA GLU A 156 21.43 3.52 -16.32
C GLU A 156 22.68 2.79 -15.80
N GLN A 157 22.51 1.84 -14.84
CA GLN A 157 23.63 1.06 -14.29
C GLN A 157 24.35 0.21 -15.36
N ALA A 158 23.61 -0.32 -16.31
CA ALA A 158 24.17 -1.13 -17.39
C ALA A 158 24.67 -0.32 -18.60
N GLY A 159 24.37 0.99 -18.65
CA GLY A 159 24.66 1.86 -19.80
C GLY A 159 23.88 1.46 -21.05
N ILE A 160 22.61 1.03 -20.89
CA ILE A 160 21.74 0.57 -21.98
C ILE A 160 20.38 1.26 -21.94
N SER A 161 19.72 1.29 -23.10
CA SER A 161 18.31 1.66 -23.19
C SER A 161 17.44 0.42 -23.35
N MET A 162 16.30 0.38 -22.67
CA MET A 162 15.26 -0.63 -22.78
C MET A 162 13.91 0.06 -23.04
N THR A 163 13.02 -0.61 -23.78
CA THR A 163 11.67 -0.10 -24.02
C THR A 163 10.73 -0.60 -22.91
N GLN A 164 10.28 0.29 -22.05
CA GLN A 164 9.32 -0.06 -20.99
C GLN A 164 7.92 -0.19 -21.54
N ILE A 165 7.30 -1.34 -21.28
CA ILE A 165 5.92 -1.67 -21.69
C ILE A 165 5.03 -1.71 -20.43
N PRO A 166 4.14 -0.74 -20.22
CA PRO A 166 3.22 -0.71 -19.09
C PRO A 166 2.07 -1.70 -19.32
N LEU A 167 2.04 -2.78 -18.54
CA LEU A 167 1.14 -3.92 -18.71
C LEU A 167 0.09 -4.03 -17.59
N GLY A 168 0.31 -3.36 -16.46
CA GLY A 168 -0.38 -3.70 -15.22
C GLY A 168 0.20 -4.96 -14.57
N ALA A 169 0.16 -5.04 -13.24
CA ALA A 169 0.76 -6.15 -12.50
C ALA A 169 0.24 -7.54 -12.94
N GLY A 170 -1.05 -7.63 -13.25
CA GLY A 170 -1.69 -8.90 -13.64
C GLY A 170 -1.24 -9.45 -15.00
N ALA A 171 -0.78 -8.59 -15.92
CA ALA A 171 -0.36 -9.02 -17.25
C ALA A 171 1.15 -9.26 -17.38
N LEU A 172 1.95 -8.94 -16.34
CA LEU A 172 3.41 -9.09 -16.40
C LEU A 172 3.86 -10.54 -16.71
N ILE A 173 3.37 -11.49 -15.93
CA ILE A 173 3.74 -12.91 -16.10
C ILE A 173 3.20 -13.50 -17.41
N PRO A 174 1.92 -13.33 -17.78
CA PRO A 174 1.43 -13.75 -19.09
C PRO A 174 2.26 -13.20 -20.26
N SER A 175 2.61 -11.91 -20.21
CA SER A 175 3.39 -11.25 -21.27
C SER A 175 4.85 -11.73 -21.33
N LEU A 176 5.46 -12.03 -20.16
CA LEU A 176 6.79 -12.65 -20.12
C LEU A 176 6.78 -14.05 -20.74
N ARG A 177 5.81 -14.88 -20.36
CA ARG A 177 5.68 -16.26 -20.85
C ARG A 177 5.36 -16.35 -22.35
N SER A 178 4.64 -15.35 -22.89
CA SER A 178 4.32 -15.28 -24.32
C SER A 178 5.38 -14.53 -25.15
N HIS A 179 6.51 -14.14 -24.53
CA HIS A 179 7.57 -13.34 -25.15
C HIS A 179 7.11 -12.00 -25.76
N GLN A 180 5.98 -11.44 -25.28
CA GLN A 180 5.57 -10.08 -25.62
C GLN A 180 6.53 -9.03 -25.04
N VAL A 181 7.17 -9.38 -23.93
CA VAL A 181 8.29 -8.66 -23.33
C VAL A 181 9.45 -9.63 -23.08
N ASP A 182 10.68 -9.12 -23.18
CA ASP A 182 11.91 -9.92 -23.03
C ASP A 182 12.27 -10.13 -21.55
N ALA A 183 11.87 -9.19 -20.69
CA ALA A 183 12.12 -9.22 -19.25
C ALA A 183 10.98 -8.51 -18.50
N ILE A 184 10.88 -8.77 -17.20
CA ILE A 184 10.09 -7.96 -16.27
C ILE A 184 10.91 -7.64 -15.03
N VAL A 185 10.60 -6.51 -14.38
CA VAL A 185 11.08 -6.21 -13.03
C VAL A 185 9.89 -6.02 -12.10
N PHE A 186 9.85 -6.84 -11.04
CA PHE A 186 8.72 -6.79 -10.11
C PHE A 186 9.05 -7.39 -8.75
N SER A 187 8.09 -7.31 -7.81
CA SER A 187 8.22 -7.78 -6.44
C SER A 187 8.20 -9.31 -6.31
N ALA A 188 8.64 -9.78 -5.14
CA ALA A 188 8.96 -11.17 -4.81
C ALA A 188 7.90 -12.19 -5.24
N LEU A 189 6.62 -12.00 -4.89
CA LEU A 189 5.61 -13.03 -5.08
C LEU A 189 5.50 -13.49 -6.54
N LEU A 190 5.52 -12.57 -7.49
CA LEU A 190 5.43 -12.92 -8.91
C LEU A 190 6.75 -13.48 -9.44
N THR A 191 7.87 -12.83 -9.12
CA THR A 191 9.18 -13.21 -9.67
C THR A 191 9.69 -14.52 -9.08
N MET A 192 9.60 -14.72 -7.77
CA MET A 192 10.01 -15.94 -7.09
C MET A 192 9.17 -17.15 -7.54
N ARG A 193 7.85 -16.97 -7.70
CA ARG A 193 6.98 -18.03 -8.22
C ARG A 193 7.45 -18.55 -9.58
N GLU A 194 7.84 -17.66 -10.49
CA GLU A 194 8.33 -18.06 -11.81
C GLU A 194 9.70 -18.71 -11.74
N MET A 195 10.58 -18.20 -10.87
CA MET A 195 11.93 -18.77 -10.69
C MET A 195 11.87 -20.15 -10.04
N LEU A 196 11.12 -20.32 -8.95
CA LEU A 196 10.95 -21.62 -8.27
C LEU A 196 10.30 -22.68 -9.18
N ALA A 197 9.41 -22.24 -10.06
CA ALA A 197 8.81 -23.12 -11.06
C ALA A 197 9.71 -23.41 -12.28
N GLY A 198 10.96 -22.92 -12.30
CA GLY A 198 11.91 -23.12 -13.40
C GLY A 198 11.55 -22.43 -14.72
N ARG A 199 10.55 -21.52 -14.70
CA ARG A 199 10.07 -20.82 -15.91
C ARG A 199 10.79 -19.52 -16.20
N ALA A 200 11.44 -18.95 -15.19
CA ALA A 200 12.25 -17.74 -15.32
C ALA A 200 13.52 -17.86 -14.49
N ARG A 201 14.47 -16.98 -14.76
CA ARG A 201 15.67 -16.80 -13.94
C ARG A 201 15.95 -15.32 -13.70
N SER A 202 16.55 -15.01 -12.56
CA SER A 202 16.99 -13.66 -12.25
C SER A 202 18.23 -13.31 -13.08
N LEU A 203 18.22 -12.10 -13.66
CA LEU A 203 19.42 -11.42 -14.16
C LEU A 203 19.98 -10.44 -13.12
N MET A 204 19.14 -9.96 -12.20
CA MET A 204 19.56 -9.02 -11.17
C MET A 204 18.62 -9.11 -9.97
N ASP A 205 19.19 -9.25 -8.79
CA ASP A 205 18.49 -8.97 -7.54
C ASP A 205 18.50 -7.45 -7.29
N VAL A 206 17.39 -6.82 -7.64
CA VAL A 206 17.20 -5.37 -7.46
C VAL A 206 17.18 -5.00 -5.99
N GLY A 207 16.62 -5.88 -5.16
CA GLY A 207 16.55 -5.68 -3.71
C GLY A 207 17.90 -5.62 -3.01
N ALA A 208 18.91 -6.30 -3.57
CA ALA A 208 20.27 -6.29 -3.04
C ALA A 208 21.12 -5.11 -3.55
N THR A 209 20.72 -4.46 -4.64
CA THR A 209 21.59 -3.53 -5.36
C THR A 209 21.05 -2.11 -5.46
N MET A 210 19.74 -1.94 -5.58
CA MET A 210 19.12 -0.61 -5.72
C MET A 210 19.04 0.08 -4.35
N PRO A 211 19.41 1.37 -4.25
CA PRO A 211 19.30 2.13 -3.01
C PRO A 211 17.88 2.14 -2.44
N ALA A 212 17.76 2.36 -1.13
CA ALA A 212 16.47 2.56 -0.49
C ALA A 212 15.86 3.90 -0.94
N THR A 213 14.67 3.85 -1.50
CA THR A 213 13.97 5.01 -2.10
C THR A 213 12.51 5.11 -1.67
N MET A 214 12.16 4.59 -0.49
CA MET A 214 10.76 4.47 -0.05
C MET A 214 9.95 3.64 -1.05
N ALA A 215 10.34 2.37 -1.22
CA ALA A 215 9.76 1.46 -2.21
C ALA A 215 8.24 1.29 -2.05
N ASN A 216 7.75 1.27 -0.80
CA ASN A 216 6.33 1.31 -0.50
C ASN A 216 6.04 2.08 0.79
N VAL A 217 5.08 2.99 0.73
CA VAL A 217 4.61 3.83 1.83
C VAL A 217 3.08 3.87 1.84
N TYR A 218 2.49 4.11 3.00
CA TYR A 218 1.10 4.56 3.07
C TYR A 218 1.05 6.07 2.82
N VAL A 219 0.14 6.48 1.96
CA VAL A 219 -0.13 7.88 1.60
C VAL A 219 -1.58 8.16 1.92
N ALA A 220 -1.85 9.27 2.60
CA ALA A 220 -3.19 9.68 2.97
C ALA A 220 -3.60 10.95 2.22
N SER A 221 -4.89 11.03 1.84
CA SER A 221 -5.50 12.24 1.29
C SER A 221 -5.55 13.35 2.34
N GLU A 222 -5.70 14.61 1.89
CA GLU A 222 -5.87 15.77 2.78
C GLU A 222 -7.05 15.58 3.72
N ASP A 223 -8.16 15.01 3.26
CA ASP A 223 -9.34 14.75 4.10
C ASP A 223 -9.03 13.80 5.26
N MET A 224 -8.31 12.70 4.99
CA MET A 224 -7.87 11.79 6.04
C MET A 224 -6.92 12.45 7.03
N LEU A 225 -6.03 13.32 6.57
CA LEU A 225 -5.06 14.00 7.41
C LEU A 225 -5.73 15.03 8.35
N VAL A 226 -6.74 15.75 7.86
CA VAL A 226 -7.34 16.90 8.56
C VAL A 226 -8.61 16.49 9.31
N ASN A 227 -9.54 15.83 8.62
CA ASN A 227 -10.89 15.59 9.14
C ASN A 227 -11.04 14.20 9.77
N ARG A 228 -10.23 13.23 9.36
CA ARG A 228 -10.32 11.82 9.77
C ARG A 228 -9.03 11.29 10.41
N ALA A 229 -8.24 12.17 11.02
CA ALA A 229 -6.93 11.88 11.63
C ALA A 229 -6.95 10.73 12.65
N GLY A 230 -8.02 10.62 13.44
CA GLY A 230 -8.21 9.53 14.41
C GLY A 230 -8.39 8.18 13.73
N GLU A 231 -9.17 8.14 12.65
CA GLU A 231 -9.40 6.92 11.86
C GLU A 231 -8.13 6.49 11.12
N LEU A 232 -7.38 7.44 10.55
CA LEU A 232 -6.09 7.18 9.92
C LEU A 232 -5.11 6.53 10.89
N ARG A 233 -4.94 7.11 12.09
CA ARG A 233 -4.06 6.56 13.14
C ARG A 233 -4.50 5.16 13.56
N ALA A 234 -5.79 4.95 13.76
CA ALA A 234 -6.33 3.66 14.15
C ALA A 234 -6.14 2.60 13.05
N ALA A 235 -6.36 2.93 11.78
CA ALA A 235 -6.18 2.01 10.66
C ALA A 235 -4.70 1.58 10.52
N LEU A 236 -3.75 2.53 10.59
CA LEU A 236 -2.33 2.23 10.56
C LEU A 236 -1.92 1.37 11.77
N ALA A 237 -2.39 1.70 12.98
CA ALA A 237 -2.09 0.92 14.18
C ALA A 237 -2.56 -0.55 14.05
N VAL A 238 -3.74 -0.80 13.47
CA VAL A 238 -4.24 -2.15 13.20
C VAL A 238 -3.31 -2.91 12.25
N ILE A 239 -2.86 -2.27 11.17
CA ILE A 239 -1.97 -2.89 10.18
C ILE A 239 -0.63 -3.27 10.81
N TYR A 240 0.02 -2.34 11.53
CA TYR A 240 1.32 -2.60 12.16
C TYR A 240 1.24 -3.59 13.33
N LYS A 241 0.17 -3.57 14.11
CA LYS A 241 -0.10 -4.60 15.11
C LYS A 241 -0.28 -5.98 14.47
N THR A 242 -0.94 -6.03 13.31
CA THR A 242 -1.07 -7.28 12.56
C THR A 242 0.27 -7.75 12.01
N LEU A 243 1.12 -6.85 11.51
CA LEU A 243 2.49 -7.19 11.11
C LEU A 243 3.29 -7.77 12.29
N ALA A 244 3.23 -7.15 13.46
CA ALA A 244 3.88 -7.66 14.67
C ALA A 244 3.36 -9.06 15.04
N TYR A 245 2.05 -9.27 15.00
CA TYR A 245 1.44 -10.59 15.18
C TYR A 245 1.97 -11.60 14.17
N MET A 246 2.03 -11.24 12.88
CA MET A 246 2.54 -12.11 11.82
C MET A 246 4.01 -12.47 12.04
N LYS A 247 4.85 -11.51 12.46
CA LYS A 247 6.26 -11.75 12.78
C LYS A 247 6.41 -12.70 13.97
N ALA A 248 5.56 -12.60 14.99
CA ALA A 248 5.59 -13.45 16.18
C ALA A 248 4.99 -14.85 15.96
N ASN A 249 4.14 -15.03 14.96
CA ASN A 249 3.36 -16.25 14.73
C ASN A 249 3.67 -16.85 13.34
N ARG A 250 4.90 -17.33 13.16
CA ARG A 250 5.41 -17.83 11.86
C ARG A 250 4.51 -18.90 11.26
N ALA A 251 4.04 -19.88 12.04
CA ALA A 251 3.21 -20.98 11.54
C ALA A 251 1.88 -20.46 10.96
N TRP A 252 1.22 -19.55 11.64
CA TRP A 252 0.00 -18.91 11.14
C TRP A 252 0.29 -18.10 9.87
N SER A 253 1.37 -17.32 9.88
CA SER A 253 1.77 -16.47 8.76
C SER A 253 2.11 -17.28 7.51
N MET A 254 2.77 -18.42 7.66
CA MET A 254 3.05 -19.34 6.56
C MET A 254 1.75 -19.89 5.95
N SER A 255 0.80 -20.33 6.78
CA SER A 255 -0.52 -20.77 6.31
C SER A 255 -1.27 -19.66 5.60
N TYR A 256 -1.28 -18.45 6.18
CA TYR A 256 -1.90 -17.28 5.58
C TYR A 256 -1.27 -16.90 4.24
N LEU A 257 0.07 -16.93 4.14
CA LEU A 257 0.78 -16.59 2.91
C LEU A 257 0.52 -17.59 1.78
N LYS A 258 0.23 -18.85 2.05
CA LYS A 258 -0.25 -19.82 1.05
C LYS A 258 -1.56 -19.35 0.42
N ASP A 259 -2.53 -18.98 1.24
CA ASP A 259 -3.82 -18.44 0.78
C ASP A 259 -3.60 -17.13 -0.01
N PHE A 260 -2.83 -16.19 0.55
CA PHE A 260 -2.53 -14.90 -0.07
C PHE A 260 -1.82 -15.05 -1.41
N ALA A 261 -0.82 -15.93 -1.47
CA ALA A 261 -0.08 -16.23 -2.67
C ALA A 261 -0.87 -17.14 -3.64
N LYS A 262 -2.01 -17.72 -3.23
CA LYS A 262 -2.73 -18.76 -3.99
C LYS A 262 -1.78 -19.87 -4.44
N SER A 263 -1.02 -20.42 -3.50
CA SER A 263 0.03 -21.41 -3.77
C SER A 263 0.26 -22.30 -2.55
N ASP A 264 0.31 -23.61 -2.76
CA ASP A 264 0.63 -24.58 -1.71
C ASP A 264 2.14 -24.78 -1.50
N SER A 265 3.00 -24.04 -2.23
CA SER A 265 4.45 -24.15 -2.13
C SER A 265 4.96 -23.62 -0.80
N ASP A 266 5.48 -24.52 0.04
CA ASP A 266 6.18 -24.16 1.28
C ASP A 266 7.44 -23.34 1.01
N GLU A 267 8.16 -23.68 -0.08
CA GLU A 267 9.38 -22.97 -0.47
C GLU A 267 9.09 -21.51 -0.84
N LEU A 268 8.03 -21.25 -1.65
CA LEU A 268 7.62 -19.89 -1.99
C LEU A 268 7.21 -19.12 -0.75
N THR A 269 6.37 -19.69 0.11
CA THR A 269 5.89 -18.99 1.30
C THR A 269 6.99 -18.73 2.32
N ALA A 270 7.96 -19.67 2.46
CA ALA A 270 9.16 -19.46 3.28
C ALA A 270 10.03 -18.33 2.71
N ALA A 271 10.28 -18.34 1.40
CA ALA A 271 11.05 -17.28 0.74
C ALA A 271 10.39 -15.89 0.89
N LEU A 272 9.06 -15.80 0.80
CA LEU A 272 8.32 -14.57 1.04
C LEU A 272 8.42 -14.13 2.50
N TYR A 273 8.20 -15.04 3.45
CA TYR A 273 8.23 -14.72 4.88
C TYR A 273 9.64 -14.33 5.32
N ASP A 274 10.62 -15.19 5.09
CA ASP A 274 11.98 -15.00 5.59
C ASP A 274 12.73 -13.88 4.81
N GLY A 275 12.37 -13.64 3.54
CA GLY A 275 13.01 -12.62 2.70
C GLY A 275 12.41 -11.22 2.82
N ILE A 276 11.11 -11.09 3.08
CA ILE A 276 10.40 -9.80 3.05
C ILE A 276 10.04 -9.31 4.45
N PHE A 277 9.42 -10.16 5.29
CA PHE A 277 8.86 -9.71 6.57
C PHE A 277 9.87 -9.09 7.53
N PRO A 278 11.12 -9.57 7.65
CA PRO A 278 12.13 -8.91 8.48
C PRO A 278 12.49 -7.49 8.02
N LYS A 279 12.25 -7.18 6.74
CA LYS A 279 12.56 -5.89 6.10
C LYS A 279 11.40 -4.89 6.15
N LEU A 280 10.19 -5.36 6.48
CA LEU A 280 9.05 -4.47 6.67
C LEU A 280 9.28 -3.59 7.89
N SER A 281 8.99 -2.29 7.73
CA SER A 281 9.08 -1.32 8.83
C SER A 281 8.25 -1.81 10.02
N PRO A 282 8.82 -1.88 11.23
CA PRO A 282 8.09 -2.38 12.39
C PRO A 282 7.05 -1.39 12.92
N ASP A 283 7.24 -0.10 12.68
CA ASP A 283 6.47 1.00 13.26
C ASP A 283 6.00 2.04 12.24
N GLY A 284 6.44 1.94 11.00
CA GLY A 284 6.05 2.87 9.93
C GLY A 284 6.83 4.18 9.93
N HIS A 285 7.85 4.36 10.76
CA HIS A 285 8.66 5.57 10.77
C HIS A 285 9.23 5.89 9.38
N ILE A 286 9.19 7.15 9.00
CA ILE A 286 9.69 7.64 7.71
C ILE A 286 11.01 8.37 7.94
N GLU A 287 12.08 7.88 7.31
CA GLU A 287 13.40 8.48 7.32
C GLU A 287 13.54 9.48 6.16
N THR A 288 13.86 10.73 6.46
CA THR A 288 14.04 11.78 5.45
C THR A 288 15.09 11.42 4.39
N ALA A 289 16.15 10.71 4.79
CA ALA A 289 17.24 10.32 3.89
C ALA A 289 16.76 9.42 2.75
N TRP A 290 15.83 8.49 3.00
CA TRP A 290 15.28 7.62 1.95
C TRP A 290 14.44 8.40 0.93
N ILE A 291 13.73 9.45 1.39
CA ILE A 291 12.96 10.32 0.50
C ILE A 291 13.92 11.11 -0.39
N ALA A 292 14.96 11.71 0.18
CA ALA A 292 15.93 12.51 -0.56
C ALA A 292 16.64 11.68 -1.65
N GLU A 293 17.02 10.44 -1.33
CA GLU A 293 17.61 9.50 -2.30
C GLU A 293 16.60 9.19 -3.42
N GLY A 294 15.36 8.89 -3.05
CA GLY A 294 14.28 8.61 -4.00
C GLY A 294 13.98 9.79 -4.93
N LEU A 295 13.99 11.02 -4.42
CA LEU A 295 13.80 12.24 -5.21
C LEU A 295 14.95 12.45 -6.21
N THR A 296 16.19 12.25 -5.78
CA THR A 296 17.38 12.35 -6.63
C THR A 296 17.31 11.37 -7.79
N LEU A 297 16.95 10.13 -7.49
CA LEU A 297 16.82 9.07 -8.48
C LEU A 297 15.65 9.36 -9.45
N ALA A 298 14.50 9.78 -8.92
CA ALA A 298 13.32 10.10 -9.71
C ALA A 298 13.53 11.29 -10.65
N ALA A 299 14.17 12.34 -10.16
CA ALA A 299 14.48 13.52 -10.95
C ALA A 299 15.28 13.16 -12.20
N ARG A 300 16.24 12.25 -12.06
CA ARG A 300 17.11 11.79 -13.14
C ARG A 300 16.40 10.77 -14.03
N ALA A 301 15.79 9.74 -13.45
CA ALA A 301 15.19 8.65 -14.20
C ALA A 301 13.93 9.04 -14.97
N TRP A 302 13.14 9.98 -14.45
CA TRP A 302 11.93 10.48 -15.11
C TRP A 302 12.14 11.79 -15.88
N GLU A 303 13.37 12.29 -15.92
CA GLU A 303 13.71 13.57 -16.59
C GLU A 303 12.89 14.75 -16.05
N VAL A 304 12.64 14.77 -14.73
CA VAL A 304 11.92 15.83 -14.02
C VAL A 304 12.83 16.44 -12.96
N PRO A 305 13.77 17.33 -13.37
CA PRO A 305 14.81 17.86 -12.49
C PRO A 305 14.27 18.66 -11.29
N GLU A 306 13.03 19.14 -11.36
CA GLU A 306 12.35 19.85 -10.28
C GLU A 306 12.15 18.96 -9.05
N LEU A 307 12.04 17.64 -9.22
CA LEU A 307 11.88 16.71 -8.09
C LEU A 307 13.10 16.76 -7.15
N ALA A 308 14.30 16.96 -7.67
CA ALA A 308 15.49 17.09 -6.84
C ALA A 308 15.48 18.34 -5.94
N LYS A 309 14.62 19.32 -6.22
CA LYS A 309 14.48 20.57 -5.45
C LYS A 309 13.36 20.49 -4.43
N VAL A 310 12.53 19.44 -4.46
CA VAL A 310 11.43 19.25 -3.49
C VAL A 310 12.03 18.97 -2.13
N LYS A 311 11.57 19.70 -1.13
CA LYS A 311 11.99 19.47 0.25
C LYS A 311 11.29 18.22 0.78
N ALA A 312 12.07 17.23 1.16
CA ALA A 312 11.57 15.92 1.61
C ALA A 312 10.57 16.04 2.78
N ASP A 313 10.79 16.94 3.72
CA ASP A 313 9.96 17.20 4.90
C ASP A 313 8.55 17.73 4.57
N THR A 314 8.35 18.25 3.36
CA THR A 314 7.02 18.69 2.90
C THR A 314 6.13 17.53 2.44
N LEU A 315 6.71 16.38 2.15
CA LEU A 315 6.05 15.23 1.53
C LEU A 315 5.49 14.20 2.53
N TYR A 316 5.86 14.31 3.81
CA TYR A 316 5.48 13.31 4.80
C TYR A 316 5.15 13.91 6.15
N THR A 317 4.60 13.08 7.01
CA THR A 317 4.48 13.34 8.46
C THR A 317 4.61 12.04 9.23
N ASN A 318 5.33 12.08 10.35
CA ASN A 318 5.44 10.96 11.29
C ASN A 318 4.39 11.01 12.42
N GLU A 319 3.42 11.91 12.35
CA GLU A 319 2.35 12.02 13.37
C GLU A 319 1.46 10.79 13.48
N PHE A 320 1.29 10.04 12.39
CA PHE A 320 0.33 8.95 12.27
C PHE A 320 0.95 7.57 12.36
N HIS A 321 2.28 7.46 12.29
CA HIS A 321 2.90 6.15 12.44
C HIS A 321 2.59 5.61 13.84
N PRO A 322 2.20 4.33 13.98
CA PRO A 322 1.97 3.75 15.28
C PRO A 322 3.29 3.69 16.04
N ALA A 323 3.26 4.01 17.33
CA ALA A 323 4.39 3.70 18.20
C ALA A 323 4.69 2.20 18.08
N ALA A 324 5.97 1.83 18.06
CA ALA A 324 6.36 0.43 18.06
C ALA A 324 5.68 -0.29 19.24
N PRO A 325 5.11 -1.48 19.04
CA PRO A 325 4.42 -2.22 20.08
C PRO A 325 5.34 -2.66 21.22
#